data_2f09fb01f955b1d4b86ba8a27f0f9e99
#
_entry.id   2f09fb01f955b1d4b86ba8a27f0f9e99
#
_cell.length_a   1.000
_cell.length_b   1.000
_cell.length_c   1.000
_cell.angle_alpha   90.00
_cell.angle_beta   90.00
_cell.angle_gamma   90.00
#
_symmetry.space_group_name_H-M   'P 1'
#
loop_
_entity.id
_entity.type
_entity.pdbx_description
1 polymer ?
#
loop_
_entity_poly.entity_id
_entity_poly.type
_entity_poly.pdbx_seq_one_letter_code
_entity_poly.pdbx_strand_id
1 'polypeptide(L)'
;MPDADLFIIGNALSRGNPCVEFILDKKLPYKSGPEILGEILKDREVIAISGTHGKTSTAYMTCHILLSQDLDIGFLVGGISDMIDGSARLGKDKLFVIEADEYDSAFFDKRSKFIHYSPNTLVINNIEFDHADIFNDLDDIKKQFHHLIKIIPGNGNIIYFNEDKNTVDLLDQGSWSNLIPIGQENSFNIHPNNNSINARGIDYSLDGFEIFGAHNTKNILAAIAATNLNGVSVEDSIKALKYFSGIKRRLELKYEDSSIIIIDDFAHHPTAIRYSINAVKNKFKECNILGLIELGSNTMSDGVHGDELIMASSELDMTVWLDSKEVLPNSCSNRYCSDDQCIEFMKKNIKDFDILLIMTNRNSERLWSPIIEYVKNK
;
A
#
# COMPACT_ATOMS: atom_id res chain seq x y z
N MET A 1 -31.21 18.35 5.47
CA MET A 1 -29.90 18.24 6.16
C MET A 1 -30.13 18.27 7.67
N PRO A 2 -29.44 17.46 8.47
CA PRO A 2 -29.49 17.58 9.91
C PRO A 2 -28.93 18.94 10.37
N ASP A 3 -29.34 19.38 11.55
CA ASP A 3 -28.76 20.55 12.21
C ASP A 3 -27.39 20.14 12.79
N ALA A 4 -26.34 20.88 12.46
CA ALA A 4 -24.97 20.56 12.86
C ALA A 4 -24.11 21.83 12.90
N ASP A 5 -23.17 21.86 13.83
CA ASP A 5 -22.21 22.97 13.98
C ASP A 5 -21.13 22.97 12.87
N LEU A 6 -20.82 21.80 12.32
CA LEU A 6 -19.80 21.61 11.30
C LEU A 6 -20.15 20.44 10.38
N PHE A 7 -19.95 20.62 9.08
CA PHE A 7 -20.08 19.57 8.07
C PHE A 7 -18.73 19.09 7.57
N ILE A 8 -18.52 17.77 7.53
CA ILE A 8 -17.30 17.20 6.97
C ILE A 8 -17.62 16.67 5.58
N ILE A 9 -16.94 17.20 4.57
CA ILE A 9 -17.13 16.83 3.15
C ILE A 9 -16.01 15.88 2.72
N GLY A 10 -16.39 14.65 2.37
CA GLY A 10 -15.45 13.66 1.83
C GLY A 10 -15.00 13.98 0.40
N ASN A 11 -13.84 13.49 0.01
CA ASN A 11 -13.23 13.77 -1.30
C ASN A 11 -14.00 13.18 -2.49
N ALA A 12 -14.87 12.20 -2.28
CA ALA A 12 -15.73 11.64 -3.32
C ALA A 12 -16.92 12.56 -3.69
N LEU A 13 -17.18 13.60 -2.89
CA LEU A 13 -18.27 14.55 -3.13
C LEU A 13 -17.76 15.76 -3.94
N SER A 14 -18.62 16.25 -4.85
CA SER A 14 -18.30 17.39 -5.71
C SER A 14 -19.50 18.31 -5.89
N ARG A 15 -19.31 19.43 -6.61
CA ARG A 15 -20.37 20.33 -7.04
C ARG A 15 -21.45 19.55 -7.81
N GLY A 16 -22.70 19.93 -7.65
CA GLY A 16 -23.86 19.21 -8.16
C GLY A 16 -24.44 18.18 -7.18
N ASN A 17 -23.71 17.79 -6.12
CA ASN A 17 -24.31 16.99 -5.04
C ASN A 17 -25.27 17.86 -4.20
N PRO A 18 -26.55 17.46 -4.02
CA PRO A 18 -27.53 18.29 -3.32
C PRO A 18 -27.12 18.70 -1.91
N CYS A 19 -26.38 17.87 -1.18
CA CYS A 19 -25.90 18.20 0.17
C CYS A 19 -24.80 19.25 0.10
N VAL A 20 -23.88 19.14 -0.85
CA VAL A 20 -22.80 20.12 -1.07
C VAL A 20 -23.40 21.46 -1.45
N GLU A 21 -24.32 21.51 -2.40
CA GLU A 21 -24.97 22.75 -2.84
C GLU A 21 -25.72 23.42 -1.67
N PHE A 22 -26.46 22.64 -0.87
CA PHE A 22 -27.14 23.15 0.31
C PHE A 22 -26.18 23.81 1.33
N ILE A 23 -25.03 23.15 1.62
CA ILE A 23 -24.01 23.68 2.54
C ILE A 23 -23.46 25.01 2.02
N LEU A 24 -23.14 25.07 0.73
CA LEU A 24 -22.59 26.27 0.09
C LEU A 24 -23.60 27.43 0.03
N ASP A 25 -24.84 27.15 -0.41
CA ASP A 25 -25.91 28.15 -0.52
C ASP A 25 -26.27 28.77 0.82
N LYS A 26 -26.26 27.98 1.89
CA LYS A 26 -26.52 28.41 3.26
C LYS A 26 -25.29 28.94 3.97
N LYS A 27 -24.10 28.90 3.33
CA LYS A 27 -22.81 29.29 3.93
C LYS A 27 -22.55 28.62 5.28
N LEU A 28 -22.90 27.34 5.38
CA LEU A 28 -22.70 26.55 6.61
C LEU A 28 -21.22 26.27 6.80
N PRO A 29 -20.72 26.13 8.05
CA PRO A 29 -19.33 25.75 8.31
C PRO A 29 -19.04 24.35 7.77
N TYR A 30 -17.96 24.21 7.00
CA TYR A 30 -17.52 22.90 6.49
C TYR A 30 -16.01 22.78 6.43
N LYS A 31 -15.52 21.55 6.51
CA LYS A 31 -14.11 21.16 6.40
C LYS A 31 -13.97 19.85 5.63
N SER A 32 -12.76 19.57 5.17
CA SER A 32 -12.41 18.25 4.67
C SER A 32 -12.14 17.25 5.81
N GLY A 33 -12.23 15.96 5.52
CA GLY A 33 -11.85 14.91 6.49
C GLY A 33 -10.39 15.02 6.95
N PRO A 34 -9.41 15.16 6.02
CA PRO A 34 -8.01 15.39 6.39
C PRO A 34 -7.76 16.63 7.25
N GLU A 35 -8.47 17.71 6.99
CA GLU A 35 -8.36 18.95 7.80
C GLU A 35 -8.79 18.73 9.25
N ILE A 36 -9.94 18.09 9.48
CA ILE A 36 -10.40 17.74 10.83
C ILE A 36 -9.46 16.77 11.51
N LEU A 37 -8.97 15.77 10.77
CA LEU A 37 -8.00 14.82 11.32
C LEU A 37 -6.72 15.54 11.75
N GLY A 38 -6.22 16.49 10.96
CA GLY A 38 -5.06 17.31 11.32
C GLY A 38 -5.28 18.11 12.63
N GLU A 39 -6.49 18.61 12.87
CA GLU A 39 -6.82 19.27 14.15
C GLU A 39 -6.80 18.29 15.33
N ILE A 40 -7.31 17.08 15.13
CA ILE A 40 -7.28 16.02 16.15
C ILE A 40 -5.83 15.56 16.45
N LEU A 41 -4.96 15.58 15.45
CA LEU A 41 -3.57 15.16 15.56
C LEU A 41 -2.61 16.23 16.07
N LYS A 42 -3.07 17.47 16.27
CA LYS A 42 -2.23 18.63 16.58
C LYS A 42 -1.25 18.43 17.75
N ASP A 43 -1.67 17.69 18.79
CA ASP A 43 -0.86 17.45 19.99
C ASP A 43 -0.26 16.02 20.01
N ARG A 44 -0.29 15.33 18.86
CA ARG A 44 0.25 13.96 18.69
C ARG A 44 1.63 13.99 18.06
N GLU A 45 2.38 12.93 18.28
CA GLU A 45 3.60 12.58 17.56
C GLU A 45 3.23 11.66 16.40
N VAL A 46 3.12 12.25 15.21
CA VAL A 46 2.60 11.57 14.03
C VAL A 46 3.72 10.89 13.25
N ILE A 47 3.56 9.57 13.03
CA ILE A 47 4.37 8.77 12.11
C ILE A 47 3.55 8.60 10.84
N ALA A 48 3.90 9.31 9.78
CA ALA A 48 3.23 9.23 8.49
C ALA A 48 3.97 8.27 7.55
N ILE A 49 3.24 7.30 7.00
CA ILE A 49 3.78 6.34 6.04
C ILE A 49 3.24 6.69 4.66
N SER A 50 4.11 7.18 3.78
CA SER A 50 3.78 7.62 2.43
C SER A 50 4.55 6.85 1.35
N GLY A 51 4.26 7.16 0.09
CA GLY A 51 4.86 6.55 -1.10
C GLY A 51 3.81 5.89 -1.99
N THR A 52 4.17 5.59 -3.22
CA THR A 52 3.24 4.96 -4.17
C THR A 52 2.86 3.55 -3.74
N HIS A 53 3.85 2.74 -3.31
CA HIS A 53 3.65 1.35 -2.91
C HIS A 53 4.09 1.09 -1.48
N GLY A 54 3.49 0.06 -0.84
CA GLY A 54 3.89 -0.44 0.47
C GLY A 54 3.35 0.34 1.66
N LYS A 55 2.64 1.47 1.48
CA LYS A 55 2.07 2.30 2.57
C LYS A 55 1.36 1.48 3.64
N THR A 56 0.32 0.77 3.25
CA THR A 56 -0.53 -0.04 4.14
C THR A 56 0.28 -1.07 4.91
N SER A 57 1.15 -1.81 4.21
CA SER A 57 1.97 -2.86 4.83
C SER A 57 2.94 -2.29 5.87
N THR A 58 3.66 -1.22 5.53
CA THR A 58 4.57 -0.55 6.45
C THR A 58 3.82 0.05 7.64
N ALA A 59 2.64 0.66 7.43
CA ALA A 59 1.84 1.24 8.49
C ALA A 59 1.33 0.18 9.48
N TYR A 60 0.78 -0.95 8.99
CA TYR A 60 0.35 -2.04 9.87
C TYR A 60 1.51 -2.69 10.63
N MET A 61 2.66 -2.90 9.98
CA MET A 61 3.87 -3.39 10.64
C MET A 61 4.33 -2.43 11.75
N THR A 62 4.32 -1.12 11.48
CA THR A 62 4.64 -0.09 12.47
C THR A 62 3.67 -0.12 13.65
N CYS A 63 2.36 -0.19 13.38
CA CYS A 63 1.35 -0.33 14.42
C CYS A 63 1.56 -1.60 15.25
N HIS A 64 1.79 -2.74 14.60
CA HIS A 64 1.98 -4.03 15.27
C HIS A 64 3.19 -4.00 16.20
N ILE A 65 4.32 -3.45 15.76
CA ILE A 65 5.51 -3.29 16.60
C ILE A 65 5.18 -2.44 17.83
N LEU A 66 4.59 -1.26 17.66
CA LEU A 66 4.28 -0.35 18.76
C LEU A 66 3.28 -0.93 19.74
N LEU A 67 2.22 -1.58 19.25
CA LEU A 67 1.22 -2.25 20.06
C LEU A 67 1.80 -3.43 20.86
N SER A 68 2.80 -4.13 20.31
CA SER A 68 3.49 -5.23 21.02
C SER A 68 4.34 -4.75 22.20
N GLN A 69 4.56 -3.44 22.32
CA GLN A 69 5.24 -2.80 23.45
C GLN A 69 4.25 -2.24 24.49
N ASP A 70 3.02 -2.73 24.50
CA ASP A 70 1.93 -2.26 25.39
C ASP A 70 1.60 -0.77 25.24
N LEU A 71 1.96 -0.14 24.11
CA LEU A 71 1.61 1.24 23.80
C LEU A 71 0.17 1.32 23.28
N ASP A 72 -0.63 2.24 23.84
CA ASP A 72 -2.00 2.50 23.40
C ASP A 72 -2.02 3.58 22.31
N ILE A 73 -1.33 3.30 21.19
CA ILE A 73 -1.19 4.24 20.06
C ILE A 73 -2.52 4.52 19.35
N GLY A 74 -2.62 5.70 18.74
CA GLY A 74 -3.65 5.96 17.73
C GLY A 74 -3.17 5.53 16.35
N PHE A 75 -4.11 5.22 15.46
CA PHE A 75 -3.78 4.96 14.06
C PHE A 75 -4.95 5.19 13.11
N LEU A 76 -4.63 5.45 11.84
CA LEU A 76 -5.54 5.41 10.70
C LEU A 76 -4.79 4.79 9.52
N VAL A 77 -5.16 3.55 9.17
CA VAL A 77 -4.50 2.75 8.12
C VAL A 77 -5.56 2.15 7.21
N GLY A 78 -5.33 2.17 5.90
CA GLY A 78 -6.19 1.50 4.93
C GLY A 78 -6.08 -0.03 5.01
N GLY A 79 -7.08 -0.73 4.44
CA GLY A 79 -7.09 -2.19 4.45
C GLY A 79 -7.52 -2.80 5.79
N ILE A 80 -7.29 -4.11 5.95
CA ILE A 80 -7.69 -4.89 7.13
C ILE A 80 -6.56 -5.85 7.49
N SER A 81 -6.25 -5.95 8.77
CA SER A 81 -5.39 -7.00 9.33
C SER A 81 -6.13 -7.71 10.46
N ASP A 82 -6.03 -9.03 10.54
CA ASP A 82 -6.61 -9.79 11.63
C ASP A 82 -5.80 -9.64 12.94
N MET A 83 -4.62 -9.03 12.87
CA MET A 83 -3.74 -8.79 14.02
C MET A 83 -4.07 -7.52 14.80
N ILE A 84 -4.82 -6.60 14.20
CA ILE A 84 -5.13 -5.28 14.78
C ILE A 84 -6.62 -5.02 14.61
N ASP A 85 -7.32 -4.76 15.70
CA ASP A 85 -8.75 -4.48 15.67
C ASP A 85 -9.06 -3.14 15.01
N GLY A 86 -9.74 -3.23 13.87
CA GLY A 86 -10.16 -2.09 13.05
C GLY A 86 -9.05 -1.46 12.22
N SER A 87 -9.43 -0.47 11.43
CA SER A 87 -8.54 0.35 10.59
C SER A 87 -8.22 1.72 11.19
N ALA A 88 -8.90 2.11 12.28
CA ALA A 88 -8.72 3.39 12.93
C ALA A 88 -9.05 3.33 14.42
N ARG A 89 -8.24 4.01 15.22
CA ARG A 89 -8.55 4.32 16.63
C ARG A 89 -7.74 5.52 17.11
N LEU A 90 -8.25 6.23 18.10
CA LEU A 90 -7.56 7.40 18.64
C LEU A 90 -6.37 7.04 19.53
N GLY A 91 -6.44 5.95 20.30
CA GLY A 91 -5.46 5.64 21.33
C GLY A 91 -5.32 6.72 22.40
N LYS A 92 -4.57 6.43 23.47
CA LYS A 92 -4.34 7.38 24.59
C LYS A 92 -2.92 7.96 24.59
N ASP A 93 -1.95 7.24 24.00
CA ASP A 93 -0.56 7.69 23.91
C ASP A 93 -0.39 8.80 22.88
N LYS A 94 0.72 9.53 22.95
CA LYS A 94 1.01 10.60 21.99
C LYS A 94 1.24 10.11 20.57
N LEU A 95 1.75 8.89 20.40
CA LEU A 95 2.06 8.33 19.09
C LEU A 95 0.79 8.08 18.27
N PHE A 96 0.83 8.47 17.01
CA PHE A 96 -0.20 8.19 16.03
C PHE A 96 0.40 7.76 14.71
N VAL A 97 0.02 6.59 14.21
CA VAL A 97 0.48 6.07 12.91
C VAL A 97 -0.59 6.34 11.86
N ILE A 98 -0.19 6.95 10.74
CA ILE A 98 -1.13 7.25 9.66
C ILE A 98 -0.59 6.81 8.31
N GLU A 99 -1.45 6.14 7.53
CA GLU A 99 -1.21 5.95 6.11
C GLU A 99 -1.44 7.28 5.39
N ALA A 100 -0.38 7.85 4.86
CA ALA A 100 -0.34 9.21 4.31
C ALA A 100 -0.44 9.15 2.78
N ASP A 101 -1.67 9.33 2.31
CA ASP A 101 -2.06 9.20 0.91
C ASP A 101 -1.89 10.52 0.15
N GLU A 102 -1.39 10.44 -1.08
CA GLU A 102 -1.17 11.56 -2.00
C GLU A 102 -2.43 12.12 -2.66
N TYR A 103 -3.58 11.44 -2.54
CA TYR A 103 -4.85 11.94 -3.07
C TYR A 103 -5.25 13.31 -2.50
N ASP A 104 -5.96 14.10 -3.30
CA ASP A 104 -6.53 15.38 -2.88
C ASP A 104 -7.52 15.25 -1.71
N SER A 105 -7.63 16.31 -0.92
CA SER A 105 -8.40 16.31 0.33
C SER A 105 -9.90 16.40 0.11
N ALA A 106 -10.34 17.27 -0.82
CA ALA A 106 -11.73 17.50 -1.18
C ALA A 106 -11.84 18.28 -2.51
N PHE A 107 -13.06 18.43 -3.04
CA PHE A 107 -13.29 19.22 -4.25
C PHE A 107 -12.84 20.68 -4.13
N PHE A 108 -12.86 21.25 -2.93
CA PHE A 108 -12.48 22.62 -2.62
C PHE A 108 -11.03 22.75 -2.11
N ASP A 109 -10.37 21.65 -1.76
CA ASP A 109 -8.97 21.60 -1.34
C ASP A 109 -8.22 20.52 -2.14
N LYS A 110 -7.47 20.95 -3.13
CA LYS A 110 -6.71 20.10 -4.06
C LYS A 110 -5.31 19.75 -3.55
N ARG A 111 -4.95 20.13 -2.33
CA ARG A 111 -3.73 19.64 -1.68
C ARG A 111 -3.93 18.18 -1.28
N SER A 112 -2.84 17.43 -1.35
CA SER A 112 -2.83 16.03 -0.90
C SER A 112 -3.22 15.93 0.59
N LYS A 113 -3.90 14.85 0.96
CA LYS A 113 -4.40 14.63 2.33
C LYS A 113 -3.29 14.74 3.38
N PHE A 114 -2.10 14.26 3.07
CA PHE A 114 -0.98 14.21 4.01
C PHE A 114 -0.46 15.58 4.46
N ILE A 115 -0.77 16.67 3.72
CA ILE A 115 -0.39 18.05 4.11
C ILE A 115 -1.04 18.47 5.44
N HIS A 116 -2.18 17.90 5.76
CA HIS A 116 -2.93 18.22 6.98
C HIS A 116 -2.40 17.53 8.23
N TYR A 117 -1.59 16.48 8.11
CA TYR A 117 -1.23 15.58 9.23
C TYR A 117 -0.05 16.06 10.06
N SER A 118 0.76 17.01 9.56
CA SER A 118 1.92 17.59 10.25
C SER A 118 2.84 16.56 10.92
N PRO A 119 3.39 15.58 10.18
CA PRO A 119 4.11 14.47 10.78
C PRO A 119 5.46 14.87 11.41
N ASN A 120 5.80 14.20 12.52
CA ASN A 120 7.12 14.28 13.17
C ASN A 120 8.11 13.30 12.54
N THR A 121 7.61 12.13 12.13
CA THR A 121 8.38 11.12 11.39
C THR A 121 7.64 10.81 10.09
N LEU A 122 8.31 11.02 8.97
CA LEU A 122 7.83 10.69 7.64
C LEU A 122 8.60 9.49 7.10
N VAL A 123 7.90 8.48 6.61
CA VAL A 123 8.46 7.41 5.78
C VAL A 123 8.03 7.65 4.35
N ILE A 124 8.98 7.65 3.41
CA ILE A 124 8.72 7.65 1.97
C ILE A 124 9.22 6.33 1.42
N ASN A 125 8.30 5.41 1.11
CA ASN A 125 8.67 4.10 0.61
C ASN A 125 9.26 4.16 -0.82
N ASN A 126 8.61 4.92 -1.69
CA ASN A 126 9.00 5.14 -3.09
C ASN A 126 8.10 6.22 -3.71
N ILE A 127 8.52 6.79 -4.84
CA ILE A 127 7.72 7.73 -5.62
C ILE A 127 7.72 7.27 -7.07
N GLU A 128 6.57 6.80 -7.57
CA GLU A 128 6.33 6.42 -8.96
C GLU A 128 5.08 7.12 -9.48
N PHE A 129 4.90 7.12 -10.82
CA PHE A 129 3.69 7.68 -11.42
C PHE A 129 2.51 6.73 -11.24
N ASP A 130 1.48 7.17 -10.53
CA ASP A 130 0.19 6.51 -10.36
C ASP A 130 -0.91 7.59 -10.28
N HIS A 131 -2.17 7.17 -10.17
CA HIS A 131 -3.31 8.08 -10.02
C HIS A 131 -3.46 9.09 -11.16
N ALA A 132 -3.42 8.59 -12.41
CA ALA A 132 -3.57 9.39 -13.63
C ALA A 132 -4.92 10.14 -13.73
N ASP A 133 -5.87 9.82 -12.86
CA ASP A 133 -7.15 10.53 -12.71
C ASP A 133 -7.01 11.90 -12.02
N ILE A 134 -5.92 12.14 -11.28
CA ILE A 134 -5.67 13.40 -10.56
C ILE A 134 -4.30 14.02 -10.85
N PHE A 135 -3.32 13.26 -11.33
CA PHE A 135 -1.98 13.74 -11.69
C PHE A 135 -1.72 13.55 -13.18
N ASN A 136 -1.13 14.55 -13.82
CA ASN A 136 -0.78 14.48 -15.24
C ASN A 136 0.51 13.70 -15.49
N ASP A 137 1.45 13.80 -14.55
CA ASP A 137 2.78 13.21 -14.65
C ASP A 137 3.43 13.00 -13.29
N LEU A 138 4.63 12.44 -13.28
CA LEU A 138 5.42 12.20 -12.08
C LEU A 138 5.83 13.51 -11.36
N ASP A 139 6.02 14.60 -12.09
CA ASP A 139 6.42 15.88 -11.50
C ASP A 139 5.30 16.51 -10.68
N ASP A 140 4.04 16.30 -11.08
CA ASP A 140 2.87 16.68 -10.27
C ASP A 140 2.86 15.94 -8.92
N ILE A 141 3.16 14.64 -8.91
CA ILE A 141 3.27 13.84 -7.70
C ILE A 141 4.45 14.32 -6.84
N LYS A 142 5.64 14.49 -7.44
CA LYS A 142 6.84 15.00 -6.76
C LYS A 142 6.58 16.35 -6.09
N LYS A 143 5.82 17.23 -6.73
CA LYS A 143 5.44 18.51 -6.16
C LYS A 143 4.61 18.36 -4.88
N GLN A 144 3.68 17.40 -4.83
CA GLN A 144 2.91 17.14 -3.60
C GLN A 144 3.82 16.62 -2.48
N PHE A 145 4.70 15.66 -2.79
CA PHE A 145 5.66 15.15 -1.81
C PHE A 145 6.63 16.25 -1.33
N HIS A 146 7.05 17.18 -2.20
CA HIS A 146 7.87 18.32 -1.77
C HIS A 146 7.10 19.25 -0.82
N HIS A 147 5.79 19.44 -1.02
CA HIS A 147 4.97 20.16 -0.04
C HIS A 147 4.94 19.44 1.31
N LEU A 148 4.84 18.10 1.33
CA LEU A 148 4.90 17.31 2.55
C LEU A 148 6.27 17.45 3.24
N ILE A 149 7.38 17.33 2.52
CA ILE A 149 8.74 17.47 3.06
C ILE A 149 8.91 18.84 3.75
N LYS A 150 8.38 19.90 3.16
CA LYS A 150 8.49 21.28 3.69
C LYS A 150 7.80 21.49 5.03
N ILE A 151 6.82 20.69 5.39
CA ILE A 151 6.09 20.82 6.65
C ILE A 151 6.63 19.94 7.78
N ILE A 152 7.61 19.06 7.49
CA ILE A 152 8.26 18.26 8.52
C ILE A 152 9.12 19.18 9.39
N PRO A 153 8.98 19.16 10.73
CA PRO A 153 9.78 19.99 11.63
C PRO A 153 11.28 19.76 11.46
N GLY A 154 12.10 20.78 11.74
CA GLY A 154 13.56 20.66 11.66
C GLY A 154 14.17 19.59 12.60
N ASN A 155 13.50 19.27 13.69
CA ASN A 155 13.84 18.16 14.60
C ASN A 155 13.09 16.86 14.26
N GLY A 156 12.27 16.85 13.21
CA GLY A 156 11.60 15.67 12.69
C GLY A 156 12.53 14.79 11.87
N ASN A 157 12.01 13.64 11.40
CA ASN A 157 12.79 12.64 10.68
C ASN A 157 12.11 12.28 9.35
N ILE A 158 12.90 12.09 8.30
CA ILE A 158 12.47 11.57 7.01
C ILE A 158 13.23 10.28 6.72
N ILE A 159 12.55 9.16 6.73
CA ILE A 159 13.07 7.83 6.38
C ILE A 159 12.78 7.60 4.91
N TYR A 160 13.79 7.22 4.15
CA TYR A 160 13.65 7.01 2.70
C TYR A 160 14.63 5.95 2.19
N PHE A 161 14.34 5.36 1.03
CA PHE A 161 15.23 4.41 0.37
C PHE A 161 16.21 5.15 -0.55
N ASN A 162 17.50 5.00 -0.30
CA ASN A 162 18.55 5.66 -1.08
C ASN A 162 18.63 5.20 -2.54
N GLU A 163 18.06 4.05 -2.86
CA GLU A 163 17.95 3.54 -4.24
C GLU A 163 16.79 4.18 -5.03
N ASP A 164 15.81 4.79 -4.35
CA ASP A 164 14.71 5.49 -5.02
C ASP A 164 15.15 6.90 -5.45
N LYS A 165 15.58 6.98 -6.71
CA LYS A 165 16.08 8.22 -7.29
C LYS A 165 15.08 9.37 -7.23
N ASN A 166 13.79 9.07 -7.38
CA ASN A 166 12.75 10.10 -7.34
C ASN A 166 12.67 10.76 -5.97
N THR A 167 12.77 9.98 -4.91
CA THR A 167 12.82 10.50 -3.54
C THR A 167 14.13 11.25 -3.27
N VAL A 168 15.27 10.70 -3.68
CA VAL A 168 16.60 11.36 -3.51
C VAL A 168 16.62 12.71 -4.21
N ASP A 169 16.28 12.75 -5.51
CA ASP A 169 16.21 13.99 -6.29
C ASP A 169 15.30 15.05 -5.66
N LEU A 170 14.22 14.60 -5.01
CA LEU A 170 13.26 15.48 -4.36
C LEU A 170 13.84 16.05 -3.05
N LEU A 171 14.51 15.24 -2.24
CA LEU A 171 15.18 15.67 -1.01
C LEU A 171 16.33 16.63 -1.29
N ASP A 172 17.06 16.44 -2.40
CA ASP A 172 18.14 17.32 -2.86
C ASP A 172 17.63 18.71 -3.28
N GLN A 173 16.37 18.83 -3.70
CA GLN A 173 15.76 20.14 -3.99
C GLN A 173 15.53 20.97 -2.72
N GLY A 174 15.50 20.34 -1.54
CA GLY A 174 15.41 20.98 -0.24
C GLY A 174 14.72 20.10 0.80
N SER A 175 15.43 19.84 1.88
CA SER A 175 14.95 19.18 3.08
C SER A 175 15.57 19.85 4.29
N TRP A 176 14.82 19.94 5.40
CA TRP A 176 15.24 20.71 6.58
C TRP A 176 15.24 19.85 7.84
N SER A 177 14.89 18.58 7.72
CA SER A 177 14.71 17.61 8.81
C SER A 177 15.87 16.61 8.82
N ASN A 178 15.94 15.74 9.81
CA ASN A 178 16.92 14.66 9.86
C ASN A 178 16.62 13.63 8.78
N LEU A 179 17.58 13.37 7.89
CA LEU A 179 17.48 12.37 6.83
C LEU A 179 17.99 11.02 7.32
N ILE A 180 17.18 9.99 7.20
CA ILE A 180 17.48 8.61 7.61
C ILE A 180 17.42 7.71 6.36
N PRO A 181 18.53 7.57 5.63
CA PRO A 181 18.57 6.74 4.43
C PRO A 181 18.58 5.26 4.79
N ILE A 182 17.73 4.49 4.10
CA ILE A 182 17.82 3.03 4.05
C ILE A 182 18.64 2.66 2.82
N GLY A 183 19.57 1.71 2.96
CA GLY A 183 20.47 1.29 1.88
C GLY A 183 21.80 2.03 1.85
N GLN A 184 22.17 2.72 2.91
CA GLN A 184 23.51 3.32 3.10
C GLN A 184 24.30 2.60 4.19
N GLU A 185 25.63 2.64 4.09
CA GLU A 185 26.55 2.08 5.08
C GLU A 185 26.28 2.68 6.47
N ASN A 186 26.34 1.84 7.51
CA ASN A 186 26.06 2.20 8.91
C ASN A 186 24.62 2.67 9.22
N SER A 187 23.69 2.44 8.31
CA SER A 187 22.24 2.70 8.50
C SER A 187 21.45 1.40 8.56
N PHE A 188 20.28 1.38 7.92
CA PHE A 188 19.43 0.22 7.76
C PHE A 188 19.64 -0.35 6.34
N ASN A 189 19.93 -1.64 6.21
CA ASN A 189 20.22 -2.28 4.94
C ASN A 189 19.56 -3.65 4.81
N ILE A 190 19.35 -4.07 3.57
CA ILE A 190 18.85 -5.40 3.21
C ILE A 190 20.03 -6.18 2.63
N HIS A 191 20.26 -7.40 3.11
CA HIS A 191 21.26 -8.26 2.50
C HIS A 191 20.80 -8.76 1.12
N PRO A 192 21.72 -9.04 0.19
CA PRO A 192 21.39 -9.43 -1.20
C PRO A 192 20.47 -10.66 -1.32
N ASN A 193 20.45 -11.53 -0.31
CA ASN A 193 19.55 -12.70 -0.27
C ASN A 193 18.11 -12.36 0.15
N ASN A 194 17.83 -11.11 0.55
CA ASN A 194 16.54 -10.64 1.09
C ASN A 194 16.01 -11.43 2.31
N ASN A 195 16.84 -12.26 2.95
CA ASN A 195 16.44 -13.09 4.09
C ASN A 195 17.05 -12.62 5.42
N SER A 196 17.78 -11.53 5.37
CA SER A 196 18.35 -10.86 6.55
C SER A 196 18.48 -9.36 6.29
N ILE A 197 18.49 -8.61 7.36
CA ILE A 197 18.66 -7.16 7.36
C ILE A 197 19.86 -6.79 8.23
N ASN A 198 20.50 -5.69 7.91
CA ASN A 198 21.48 -5.04 8.79
C ASN A 198 20.86 -3.76 9.35
N ALA A 199 20.85 -3.63 10.66
CA ALA A 199 20.41 -2.41 11.31
C ALA A 199 21.55 -1.87 12.17
N ARG A 200 22.15 -0.75 11.73
CA ARG A 200 23.26 -0.06 12.41
C ARG A 200 24.44 -0.97 12.76
N GLY A 201 24.82 -1.83 11.81
CA GLY A 201 25.97 -2.72 11.95
C GLY A 201 25.68 -4.08 12.59
N ILE A 202 24.44 -4.37 12.96
CA ILE A 202 24.03 -5.67 13.51
C ILE A 202 23.13 -6.38 12.49
N ASP A 203 23.43 -7.65 12.22
CA ASP A 203 22.66 -8.47 11.30
C ASP A 203 21.55 -9.23 12.02
N TYR A 204 20.38 -9.22 11.42
CA TYR A 204 19.19 -9.92 11.90
C TYR A 204 18.63 -10.82 10.81
N SER A 205 18.39 -12.10 11.13
CA SER A 205 17.71 -13.04 10.25
C SER A 205 16.21 -12.76 10.22
N LEU A 206 15.61 -12.90 9.03
CA LEU A 206 14.16 -12.90 8.83
C LEU A 206 13.59 -14.32 8.70
N ASP A 207 14.37 -15.34 9.09
CA ASP A 207 13.91 -16.72 9.08
C ASP A 207 12.72 -16.92 10.03
N GLY A 208 11.69 -17.60 9.51
CA GLY A 208 10.46 -17.86 10.23
C GLY A 208 9.46 -16.70 10.21
N PHE A 209 9.68 -15.66 9.39
CA PHE A 209 8.66 -14.68 9.10
C PHE A 209 7.63 -15.25 8.13
N GLU A 210 6.35 -15.02 8.39
CA GLU A 210 5.28 -15.43 7.48
C GLU A 210 5.22 -14.56 6.23
N ILE A 211 5.56 -13.28 6.38
CA ILE A 211 5.61 -12.32 5.29
C ILE A 211 6.82 -12.59 4.41
N PHE A 212 6.64 -12.57 3.11
CA PHE A 212 7.69 -12.87 2.14
C PHE A 212 7.73 -11.87 0.97
N GLY A 213 8.85 -11.91 0.22
CA GLY A 213 9.10 -11.06 -0.94
C GLY A 213 9.96 -9.84 -0.62
N ALA A 214 10.84 -9.47 -1.55
CA ALA A 214 11.82 -8.40 -1.39
C ALA A 214 11.16 -7.04 -1.05
N HIS A 215 9.99 -6.74 -1.63
CA HIS A 215 9.24 -5.54 -1.31
C HIS A 215 8.75 -5.53 0.16
N ASN A 216 8.38 -6.68 0.70
CA ASN A 216 8.00 -6.78 2.11
C ASN A 216 9.20 -6.69 3.04
N THR A 217 10.39 -7.16 2.64
CA THR A 217 11.63 -6.91 3.39
C THR A 217 11.91 -5.40 3.50
N LYS A 218 11.65 -4.63 2.44
CA LYS A 218 11.72 -3.16 2.48
C LYS A 218 10.70 -2.57 3.46
N ASN A 219 9.45 -3.01 3.40
CA ASN A 219 8.39 -2.55 4.31
C ASN A 219 8.74 -2.84 5.79
N ILE A 220 9.27 -4.05 6.08
CA ILE A 220 9.78 -4.44 7.40
C ILE A 220 10.85 -3.46 7.87
N LEU A 221 11.83 -3.18 7.02
CA LEU A 221 12.96 -2.32 7.38
C LEU A 221 12.54 -0.88 7.63
N ALA A 222 11.61 -0.36 6.81
CA ALA A 222 11.02 0.97 7.01
C ALA A 222 10.23 1.06 8.33
N ALA A 223 9.44 0.03 8.66
CA ALA A 223 8.71 -0.04 9.93
C ALA A 223 9.65 -0.12 11.14
N ILE A 224 10.71 -0.92 11.08
CA ILE A 224 11.75 -1.00 12.12
C ILE A 224 12.44 0.35 12.28
N ALA A 225 12.83 1.01 11.19
CA ALA A 225 13.46 2.33 11.26
C ALA A 225 12.54 3.37 11.92
N ALA A 226 11.25 3.39 11.53
CA ALA A 226 10.26 4.30 12.09
C ALA A 226 10.03 4.06 13.60
N THR A 227 9.89 2.82 14.02
CA THR A 227 9.67 2.48 15.44
C THR A 227 10.93 2.67 16.29
N ASN A 228 12.12 2.43 15.71
CA ASN A 228 13.40 2.66 16.41
C ASN A 228 13.63 4.14 16.72
N LEU A 229 13.27 5.05 15.82
CA LEU A 229 13.30 6.49 16.09
C LEU A 229 12.31 6.93 17.17
N ASN A 230 11.30 6.10 17.44
CA ASN A 230 10.26 6.33 18.45
C ASN A 230 10.46 5.45 19.71
N GLY A 231 11.67 4.97 19.95
CA GLY A 231 12.08 4.36 21.22
C GLY A 231 11.96 2.83 21.31
N VAL A 232 11.54 2.14 20.26
CA VAL A 232 11.51 0.66 20.24
C VAL A 232 12.84 0.11 19.75
N SER A 233 13.39 -0.88 20.44
CA SER A 233 14.65 -1.52 20.01
C SER A 233 14.44 -2.29 18.68
N VAL A 234 15.52 -2.47 17.92
CA VAL A 234 15.46 -3.28 16.68
C VAL A 234 15.11 -4.72 17.03
N GLU A 235 15.68 -5.26 18.10
CA GLU A 235 15.41 -6.61 18.60
C GLU A 235 13.93 -6.85 18.92
N ASP A 236 13.30 -5.89 19.60
CA ASP A 236 11.87 -6.01 19.96
C ASP A 236 10.97 -5.86 18.72
N SER A 237 11.37 -4.99 17.78
CA SER A 237 10.70 -4.87 16.49
C SER A 237 10.75 -6.17 15.68
N ILE A 238 11.92 -6.83 15.63
CA ILE A 238 12.11 -8.13 14.97
C ILE A 238 11.25 -9.21 15.65
N LYS A 239 11.27 -9.28 17.00
CA LYS A 239 10.44 -10.23 17.76
C LYS A 239 8.96 -10.03 17.47
N ALA A 240 8.48 -8.79 17.46
CA ALA A 240 7.09 -8.47 17.13
C ALA A 240 6.72 -8.93 15.72
N LEU A 241 7.52 -8.56 14.71
CA LEU A 241 7.22 -8.86 13.32
C LEU A 241 7.29 -10.35 12.98
N LYS A 242 8.00 -11.16 13.76
CA LYS A 242 8.01 -12.62 13.58
C LYS A 242 6.61 -13.24 13.75
N TYR A 243 5.74 -12.59 14.52
CA TYR A 243 4.36 -13.03 14.74
C TYR A 243 3.34 -12.26 13.90
N PHE A 244 3.79 -11.40 12.99
CA PHE A 244 2.91 -10.64 12.12
C PHE A 244 2.48 -11.51 10.92
N SER A 245 1.23 -11.97 10.91
CA SER A 245 0.68 -12.88 9.89
C SER A 245 0.26 -12.19 8.58
N GLY A 246 0.44 -10.87 8.48
CA GLY A 246 0.16 -10.14 7.25
C GLY A 246 -1.12 -9.30 7.27
N ILE A 247 -1.54 -8.92 6.08
CA ILE A 247 -2.68 -8.03 5.83
C ILE A 247 -3.54 -8.69 4.77
N LYS A 248 -4.86 -8.58 4.92
CA LYS A 248 -5.79 -9.09 3.90
C LYS A 248 -5.48 -8.50 2.54
N ARG A 249 -5.52 -9.36 1.54
CA ARG A 249 -5.25 -8.98 0.15
C ARG A 249 -3.82 -8.43 -0.11
N ARG A 250 -2.83 -8.89 0.66
CA ARG A 250 -1.39 -8.61 0.44
C ARG A 250 -0.64 -9.94 0.44
N LEU A 251 -0.63 -10.63 -0.71
CA LEU A 251 -0.19 -12.01 -0.88
C LEU A 251 -0.88 -12.95 0.13
N GLU A 252 -2.17 -12.72 0.35
CA GLU A 252 -2.98 -13.46 1.31
C GLU A 252 -3.30 -14.87 0.78
N LEU A 253 -2.99 -15.89 1.56
CA LEU A 253 -3.37 -17.26 1.27
C LEU A 253 -4.88 -17.43 1.49
N LYS A 254 -5.63 -17.72 0.42
CA LYS A 254 -7.09 -17.93 0.49
C LYS A 254 -7.46 -19.41 0.58
N TYR A 255 -6.68 -20.26 -0.05
CA TYR A 255 -6.89 -21.71 -0.07
C TYR A 255 -5.59 -22.44 -0.40
N GLU A 256 -5.42 -23.61 0.23
CA GLU A 256 -4.32 -24.53 -0.06
C GLU A 256 -4.77 -25.97 0.17
N ASP A 257 -4.50 -26.82 -0.80
CA ASP A 257 -4.59 -28.27 -0.66
C ASP A 257 -3.47 -28.95 -1.47
N SER A 258 -3.54 -30.25 -1.64
CA SER A 258 -2.53 -31.01 -2.41
C SER A 258 -2.52 -30.70 -3.91
N SER A 259 -3.53 -30.00 -4.42
CA SER A 259 -3.70 -29.74 -5.86
C SER A 259 -3.47 -28.32 -6.28
N ILE A 260 -3.67 -27.33 -5.39
CA ILE A 260 -3.61 -25.91 -5.73
C ILE A 260 -3.42 -25.01 -4.52
N ILE A 261 -2.68 -23.92 -4.71
CA ILE A 261 -2.58 -22.79 -3.79
C ILE A 261 -3.27 -21.59 -4.42
N ILE A 262 -4.17 -20.90 -3.71
CA ILE A 262 -4.85 -19.69 -4.18
C ILE A 262 -4.44 -18.51 -3.32
N ILE A 263 -3.84 -17.51 -3.96
CA ILE A 263 -3.30 -16.29 -3.33
C ILE A 263 -4.04 -15.07 -3.88
N ASP A 264 -4.45 -14.18 -2.97
CA ASP A 264 -5.10 -12.89 -3.27
C ASP A 264 -4.16 -11.73 -2.98
N ASP A 265 -4.00 -10.84 -3.95
CA ASP A 265 -3.17 -9.64 -3.82
C ASP A 265 -3.88 -8.39 -4.34
N PHE A 266 -3.60 -7.26 -3.71
CA PHE A 266 -4.16 -5.95 -4.08
C PHE A 266 -3.37 -5.25 -5.19
N ALA A 267 -2.35 -5.89 -5.76
CA ALA A 267 -1.51 -5.31 -6.81
C ALA A 267 -2.34 -4.84 -8.01
N HIS A 268 -2.19 -3.58 -8.38
CA HIS A 268 -2.93 -2.93 -9.47
C HIS A 268 -2.07 -1.85 -10.18
N HIS A 269 -0.75 -2.00 -10.14
CA HIS A 269 0.24 -1.19 -10.82
C HIS A 269 1.33 -2.11 -11.37
N PRO A 270 1.98 -1.86 -12.52
CA PRO A 270 3.00 -2.75 -13.09
C PRO A 270 4.09 -3.15 -12.11
N THR A 271 4.62 -2.20 -11.34
CA THR A 271 5.64 -2.46 -10.32
C THR A 271 5.12 -3.38 -9.21
N ALA A 272 3.91 -3.15 -8.69
CA ALA A 272 3.31 -3.99 -7.65
C ALA A 272 3.03 -5.39 -8.17
N ILE A 273 2.48 -5.54 -9.38
CA ILE A 273 2.23 -6.83 -10.04
C ILE A 273 3.54 -7.63 -10.16
N ARG A 274 4.61 -7.01 -10.67
CA ARG A 274 5.93 -7.65 -10.76
C ARG A 274 6.47 -8.08 -9.40
N TYR A 275 6.30 -7.25 -8.36
CA TYR A 275 6.74 -7.60 -7.01
C TYR A 275 5.97 -8.80 -6.45
N SER A 276 4.66 -8.87 -6.65
CA SER A 276 3.82 -9.99 -6.20
C SER A 276 4.19 -11.28 -6.92
N ILE A 277 4.34 -11.25 -8.23
CA ILE A 277 4.75 -12.41 -9.04
C ILE A 277 6.13 -12.92 -8.59
N ASN A 278 7.11 -12.03 -8.48
CA ASN A 278 8.46 -12.41 -8.05
C ASN A 278 8.49 -12.97 -6.62
N ALA A 279 7.67 -12.43 -5.72
CA ALA A 279 7.56 -12.94 -4.36
C ALA A 279 7.02 -14.37 -4.33
N VAL A 280 5.97 -14.65 -5.09
CA VAL A 280 5.36 -15.97 -5.19
C VAL A 280 6.35 -16.97 -5.83
N LYS A 281 6.99 -16.61 -6.95
CA LYS A 281 8.01 -17.46 -7.60
C LYS A 281 9.20 -17.80 -6.70
N ASN A 282 9.67 -16.83 -5.93
CA ASN A 282 10.79 -17.05 -5.01
C ASN A 282 10.43 -17.93 -3.82
N LYS A 283 9.20 -17.86 -3.34
CA LYS A 283 8.70 -18.69 -2.23
C LYS A 283 8.37 -20.10 -2.68
N PHE A 284 7.71 -20.24 -3.82
CA PHE A 284 7.24 -21.50 -4.38
C PHE A 284 8.04 -21.85 -5.65
N LYS A 285 9.26 -22.31 -5.43
CA LYS A 285 10.16 -22.68 -6.54
C LYS A 285 9.58 -23.85 -7.32
N GLU A 286 9.78 -23.84 -8.66
CA GLU A 286 9.35 -24.90 -9.58
C GLU A 286 7.83 -25.09 -9.71
N CYS A 287 7.01 -24.17 -9.17
CA CYS A 287 5.57 -24.18 -9.33
C CYS A 287 5.14 -23.39 -10.58
N ASN A 288 4.15 -23.93 -11.31
CA ASN A 288 3.50 -23.24 -12.41
C ASN A 288 2.43 -22.29 -11.87
N ILE A 289 2.47 -21.03 -12.28
CA ILE A 289 1.61 -19.95 -11.76
C ILE A 289 0.64 -19.48 -12.83
N LEU A 290 -0.65 -19.65 -12.58
CA LEU A 290 -1.73 -19.00 -13.31
C LEU A 290 -2.02 -17.65 -12.65
N GLY A 291 -1.80 -16.53 -13.33
CA GLY A 291 -2.12 -15.21 -12.82
C GLY A 291 -3.42 -14.68 -13.40
N LEU A 292 -4.30 -14.17 -12.55
CA LEU A 292 -5.44 -13.34 -12.96
C LEU A 292 -5.14 -11.88 -12.58
N ILE A 293 -5.13 -11.00 -13.57
CA ILE A 293 -4.92 -9.55 -13.39
C ILE A 293 -6.16 -8.81 -13.84
N GLU A 294 -6.79 -8.08 -12.92
CA GLU A 294 -7.91 -7.19 -13.23
C GLU A 294 -7.43 -5.76 -13.46
N LEU A 295 -7.84 -5.16 -14.58
CA LEU A 295 -7.63 -3.74 -14.85
C LEU A 295 -8.67 -2.91 -14.08
N GLY A 296 -8.55 -2.88 -12.75
CA GLY A 296 -9.58 -2.37 -11.85
C GLY A 296 -9.43 -0.91 -11.44
N SER A 297 -8.21 -0.38 -11.38
CA SER A 297 -7.95 1.03 -11.05
C SER A 297 -8.25 1.94 -12.25
N ASN A 298 -8.47 3.24 -11.99
CA ASN A 298 -8.68 4.22 -13.05
C ASN A 298 -7.50 4.24 -14.02
N THR A 299 -6.28 4.35 -13.50
CA THR A 299 -5.04 4.36 -14.30
C THR A 299 -4.92 3.13 -15.21
N MET A 300 -5.14 1.91 -14.67
CA MET A 300 -5.10 0.69 -15.48
C MET A 300 -6.24 0.62 -16.50
N SER A 301 -7.46 0.93 -16.07
CA SER A 301 -8.66 0.84 -16.93
C SER A 301 -8.71 1.91 -18.03
N ASP A 302 -7.90 2.94 -17.93
CA ASP A 302 -7.74 3.96 -18.96
C ASP A 302 -6.55 3.67 -19.90
N GLY A 303 -5.89 2.50 -19.72
CA GLY A 303 -4.85 2.00 -20.62
C GLY A 303 -3.48 2.69 -20.48
N VAL A 304 -3.26 3.46 -19.43
CA VAL A 304 -2.02 4.24 -19.22
C VAL A 304 -0.77 3.36 -19.19
N HIS A 305 -0.87 2.14 -18.66
CA HIS A 305 0.26 1.21 -18.47
C HIS A 305 0.24 0.00 -19.41
N GLY A 306 -0.46 0.05 -20.55
CA GLY A 306 -0.75 -1.14 -21.38
C GLY A 306 0.43 -2.11 -21.59
N ASP A 307 1.51 -1.66 -22.23
CA ASP A 307 2.69 -2.49 -22.50
C ASP A 307 3.47 -2.86 -21.23
N GLU A 308 3.53 -1.97 -20.25
CA GLU A 308 4.21 -2.20 -18.98
C GLU A 308 3.53 -3.30 -18.16
N LEU A 309 2.19 -3.40 -18.20
CA LEU A 309 1.42 -4.48 -17.56
C LEU A 309 1.77 -5.84 -18.17
N ILE A 310 1.85 -5.91 -19.51
CA ILE A 310 2.22 -7.13 -20.21
C ILE A 310 3.64 -7.56 -19.81
N MET A 311 4.57 -6.61 -19.79
CA MET A 311 5.94 -6.89 -19.36
C MET A 311 6.01 -7.31 -17.88
N ALA A 312 5.22 -6.68 -17.02
CA ALA A 312 5.18 -7.00 -15.58
C ALA A 312 4.67 -8.42 -15.31
N SER A 313 3.80 -8.95 -16.17
CA SER A 313 3.22 -10.30 -16.06
C SER A 313 4.03 -11.40 -16.76
N SER A 314 5.11 -11.05 -17.46
CA SER A 314 5.88 -11.98 -18.33
C SER A 314 6.48 -13.17 -17.59
N GLU A 315 6.64 -13.09 -16.28
CA GLU A 315 7.15 -14.15 -15.43
C GLU A 315 6.08 -15.18 -14.99
N LEU A 316 4.81 -14.95 -15.31
CA LEU A 316 3.73 -15.93 -15.10
C LEU A 316 3.77 -16.99 -16.21
N ASP A 317 3.42 -18.24 -15.88
CA ASP A 317 3.31 -19.30 -16.88
C ASP A 317 2.08 -19.12 -17.77
N MET A 318 1.01 -18.54 -17.20
CA MET A 318 -0.16 -18.09 -17.95
C MET A 318 -0.77 -16.86 -17.27
N THR A 319 -1.16 -15.86 -18.08
CA THR A 319 -1.89 -14.68 -17.61
C THR A 319 -3.31 -14.70 -18.16
N VAL A 320 -4.26 -14.42 -17.28
CA VAL A 320 -5.67 -14.14 -17.59
C VAL A 320 -5.93 -12.67 -17.27
N TRP A 321 -6.48 -11.95 -18.23
CA TRP A 321 -6.78 -10.53 -18.10
C TRP A 321 -8.28 -10.31 -17.95
N LEU A 322 -8.70 -9.66 -16.87
CA LEU A 322 -10.05 -9.11 -16.73
C LEU A 322 -10.00 -7.63 -17.13
N ASP A 323 -10.33 -7.38 -18.40
CA ASP A 323 -10.25 -6.09 -19.08
C ASP A 323 -11.62 -5.67 -19.59
N SER A 324 -12.44 -5.12 -18.71
CA SER A 324 -13.84 -4.77 -19.00
C SER A 324 -14.01 -3.60 -19.98
N LYS A 325 -12.96 -2.78 -20.18
CA LYS A 325 -12.95 -1.66 -21.12
C LYS A 325 -12.20 -1.96 -22.43
N GLU A 326 -11.65 -3.15 -22.55
CA GLU A 326 -10.89 -3.61 -23.74
C GLU A 326 -9.70 -2.70 -24.13
N VAL A 327 -8.96 -2.22 -23.10
CA VAL A 327 -7.85 -1.28 -23.32
C VAL A 327 -6.53 -1.97 -23.68
N LEU A 328 -6.38 -3.27 -23.36
CA LEU A 328 -5.20 -4.02 -23.74
C LEU A 328 -5.18 -4.33 -25.25
N PRO A 329 -3.99 -4.45 -25.87
CA PRO A 329 -3.86 -4.80 -27.30
C PRO A 329 -4.55 -6.13 -27.62
N ASN A 330 -5.10 -6.24 -28.86
CA ASN A 330 -5.71 -7.49 -29.34
C ASN A 330 -4.74 -8.67 -29.45
N SER A 331 -3.43 -8.41 -29.38
CA SER A 331 -2.40 -9.43 -29.29
C SER A 331 -2.31 -10.12 -27.93
N CYS A 332 -2.90 -9.55 -26.89
CA CYS A 332 -2.98 -10.20 -25.58
C CYS A 332 -3.92 -11.40 -25.63
N SER A 333 -3.39 -12.58 -25.37
CA SER A 333 -4.18 -13.81 -25.19
C SER A 333 -4.90 -13.81 -23.84
N ASN A 334 -5.96 -14.64 -23.74
CA ASN A 334 -6.72 -14.86 -22.49
C ASN A 334 -7.28 -13.56 -21.87
N ARG A 335 -7.78 -12.64 -22.72
CA ARG A 335 -8.43 -11.40 -22.33
C ARG A 335 -9.95 -11.59 -22.31
N TYR A 336 -10.59 -11.21 -21.22
CA TYR A 336 -12.03 -11.37 -21.00
C TYR A 336 -12.65 -10.08 -20.45
N CYS A 337 -13.91 -9.81 -20.80
CA CYS A 337 -14.60 -8.60 -20.41
C CYS A 337 -15.46 -8.77 -19.14
N SER A 338 -15.66 -10.01 -18.67
CA SER A 338 -16.50 -10.30 -17.50
C SER A 338 -15.89 -11.34 -16.57
N ASP A 339 -16.31 -11.27 -15.30
CA ASP A 339 -15.92 -12.22 -14.26
C ASP A 339 -16.24 -13.66 -14.65
N ASP A 340 -17.45 -13.92 -15.16
CA ASP A 340 -17.92 -15.27 -15.52
C ASP A 340 -17.03 -15.91 -16.58
N GLN A 341 -16.60 -15.15 -17.59
CA GLN A 341 -15.70 -15.64 -18.64
C GLN A 341 -14.33 -15.98 -18.06
N CYS A 342 -13.77 -15.13 -17.20
CA CYS A 342 -12.50 -15.41 -16.50
C CYS A 342 -12.60 -16.66 -15.63
N ILE A 343 -13.66 -16.76 -14.81
CA ILE A 343 -13.88 -17.89 -13.91
C ILE A 343 -14.03 -19.20 -14.69
N GLU A 344 -14.81 -19.19 -15.78
CA GLU A 344 -14.99 -20.37 -16.62
C GLU A 344 -13.67 -20.82 -17.24
N PHE A 345 -12.87 -19.87 -17.76
CA PHE A 345 -11.55 -20.17 -18.30
C PHE A 345 -10.62 -20.74 -17.23
N MET A 346 -10.57 -20.13 -16.05
CA MET A 346 -9.73 -20.62 -14.95
C MET A 346 -10.13 -22.02 -14.50
N LYS A 347 -11.44 -22.32 -14.35
CA LYS A 347 -11.91 -23.66 -13.98
C LYS A 347 -11.50 -24.75 -14.98
N LYS A 348 -11.39 -24.41 -16.27
CA LYS A 348 -10.93 -25.36 -17.31
C LYS A 348 -9.45 -25.66 -17.24
N ASN A 349 -8.63 -24.67 -16.87
CA ASN A 349 -7.17 -24.73 -16.99
C ASN A 349 -6.45 -24.92 -15.64
N ILE A 350 -7.09 -24.63 -14.51
CA ILE A 350 -6.45 -24.59 -13.17
C ILE A 350 -5.73 -25.89 -12.78
N LYS A 351 -6.15 -27.04 -13.33
CA LYS A 351 -5.54 -28.36 -13.08
C LYS A 351 -4.09 -28.48 -13.58
N ASP A 352 -3.67 -27.60 -14.48
CA ASP A 352 -2.34 -27.61 -15.11
C ASP A 352 -1.37 -26.64 -14.37
N PHE A 353 -1.81 -26.06 -13.24
CA PHE A 353 -1.07 -25.10 -12.45
C PHE A 353 -1.08 -25.46 -10.96
N ASP A 354 0.00 -25.09 -10.26
CA ASP A 354 0.17 -25.32 -8.83
C ASP A 354 -0.36 -24.13 -8.02
N ILE A 355 -0.35 -22.92 -8.61
CA ILE A 355 -0.72 -21.67 -7.95
C ILE A 355 -1.66 -20.87 -8.83
N LEU A 356 -2.73 -20.33 -8.22
CA LEU A 356 -3.56 -19.26 -8.77
C LEU A 356 -3.27 -17.97 -7.99
N LEU A 357 -2.66 -16.98 -8.66
CA LEU A 357 -2.40 -15.66 -8.11
C LEU A 357 -3.40 -14.66 -8.69
N ILE A 358 -4.27 -14.12 -7.83
CA ILE A 358 -5.28 -13.12 -8.21
C ILE A 358 -4.82 -11.73 -7.78
N MET A 359 -4.73 -10.81 -8.72
CA MET A 359 -4.26 -9.44 -8.52
C MET A 359 -5.34 -8.44 -8.95
N THR A 360 -5.93 -7.74 -7.98
CA THR A 360 -6.99 -6.76 -8.22
C THR A 360 -7.14 -5.79 -7.05
N ASN A 361 -7.47 -4.54 -7.30
CA ASN A 361 -7.84 -3.57 -6.27
C ASN A 361 -9.36 -3.51 -6.00
N ARG A 362 -10.17 -4.29 -6.73
CA ARG A 362 -11.62 -4.44 -6.51
C ARG A 362 -11.92 -5.61 -5.58
N ASN A 363 -13.19 -5.91 -5.34
CA ASN A 363 -13.57 -7.08 -4.55
C ASN A 363 -13.11 -8.38 -5.22
N SER A 364 -12.05 -9.02 -4.68
CA SER A 364 -11.47 -10.25 -5.23
C SER A 364 -12.28 -11.50 -4.90
N GLU A 365 -13.13 -11.48 -3.86
CA GLU A 365 -13.91 -12.63 -3.40
C GLU A 365 -14.80 -13.21 -4.51
N ARG A 366 -15.39 -12.34 -5.34
CA ARG A 366 -16.19 -12.74 -6.49
C ARG A 366 -15.41 -13.58 -7.52
N LEU A 367 -14.07 -13.48 -7.53
CA LEU A 367 -13.20 -14.20 -8.45
C LEU A 367 -12.67 -15.52 -7.85
N TRP A 368 -12.18 -15.51 -6.61
CA TRP A 368 -11.58 -16.70 -6.01
C TRP A 368 -12.61 -17.65 -5.37
N SER A 369 -13.72 -17.16 -4.80
CA SER A 369 -14.69 -18.02 -4.11
C SER A 369 -15.31 -19.10 -5.01
N PRO A 370 -15.78 -18.80 -6.25
CA PRO A 370 -16.32 -19.81 -7.16
C PRO A 370 -15.26 -20.84 -7.63
N ILE A 371 -13.96 -20.48 -7.58
CA ILE A 371 -12.88 -21.38 -7.94
C ILE A 371 -12.59 -22.33 -6.79
N ILE A 372 -12.55 -21.83 -5.55
CA ILE A 372 -12.40 -22.66 -4.35
C ILE A 372 -13.52 -23.68 -4.26
N GLU A 373 -14.77 -23.26 -4.48
CA GLU A 373 -15.91 -24.19 -4.52
C GLU A 373 -15.76 -25.27 -5.59
N TYR A 374 -15.30 -24.88 -6.78
CA TYR A 374 -15.06 -25.84 -7.87
C TYR A 374 -13.98 -26.86 -7.51
N VAL A 375 -12.86 -26.42 -6.92
CA VAL A 375 -11.75 -27.31 -6.53
C VAL A 375 -12.18 -28.27 -5.42
N LYS A 376 -12.91 -27.80 -4.39
CA LYS A 376 -13.41 -28.65 -3.29
C LYS A 376 -14.42 -29.72 -3.72
N ASN A 377 -15.11 -29.51 -4.83
CA ASN A 377 -16.14 -30.43 -5.33
C ASN A 377 -15.59 -31.41 -6.40
N LYS A 378 -14.29 -31.39 -6.66
CA LYS A 378 -13.64 -32.24 -7.66
C LYS A 378 -12.85 -33.37 -7.01
#